data_e7f634a370ed5f3f0dcad1671df8bd1e
#
_entry.id   e7f634a370ed5f3f0dcad1671df8bd1e
#
_cell.length_a   1.000
_cell.length_b   1.000
_cell.length_c   1.000
_cell.angle_alpha   90.00
_cell.angle_beta   90.00
_cell.angle_gamma   90.00
#
_symmetry.space_group_name_H-M   'P 1'
#
loop_
_entity.id
_entity.type
_entity.pdbx_description
1 polymer ?
#
loop_
_entity_poly.entity_id
_entity_poly.type
_entity_poly.pdbx_seq_one_letter_code
_entity_poly.pdbx_strand_id
1 'polypeptide(L)'
;VVGPAGTQGVTHTTIQAAVDAAIIKRTNKRQYIAVMPGEYQGTVYVPAAPGGITLYGTGEKPIDVKIGLSLDGGMSPADWRHDVNPRGKYMPGKPAWYMYDSCQSKRSDSIGVLCSAVFWSQNNGLQLQNLTIENTLGDSVDAGNHPAVALRTDGDQVQINNVNILGRQNTFFVTNSGVQNRLETNRQPRTLVTNSYIEGDVDIVSGRGAVVFDNTEFRVVNSRTQQEAYVFAPATLSNMYYGFLAVNSRFNAFGDGVAQLGRSLDVDANTNGQVVIRDSAINEGFNTAKPWADAVISNRPFAGNTGSVDDNDEIQRNLNDTNYNRMWEYNNRGVGSKVVAEAKK
;
A
#
# COMPACT_ATOMS: atom_id res chain seq x y z
N VAL A 1 -25.77 2.85 -5.01
CA VAL A 1 -25.04 2.39 -6.19
C VAL A 1 -24.41 3.58 -6.89
N VAL A 2 -23.15 3.42 -7.29
CA VAL A 2 -22.40 4.40 -8.08
C VAL A 2 -22.36 3.94 -9.54
N GLY A 3 -22.64 4.82 -10.46
CA GLY A 3 -22.61 4.53 -11.90
C GLY A 3 -22.97 5.72 -12.79
N PRO A 4 -23.10 5.52 -14.10
CA PRO A 4 -23.47 6.57 -15.02
C PRO A 4 -24.85 7.18 -14.71
N ALA A 5 -24.96 8.49 -14.89
CA ALA A 5 -26.23 9.19 -14.70
C ALA A 5 -27.34 8.60 -15.59
N GLY A 6 -28.55 8.48 -15.06
CA GLY A 6 -29.70 7.92 -15.76
C GLY A 6 -29.77 6.40 -15.82
N THR A 7 -28.79 5.69 -15.27
CA THR A 7 -28.83 4.23 -15.18
C THR A 7 -29.73 3.81 -14.01
N GLN A 8 -30.58 2.79 -14.26
CA GLN A 8 -31.49 2.27 -13.23
C GLN A 8 -30.73 1.81 -11.99
N GLY A 9 -31.19 2.23 -10.81
CA GLY A 9 -30.61 1.89 -9.51
C GLY A 9 -29.40 2.73 -9.08
N VAL A 10 -28.89 3.59 -9.98
CA VAL A 10 -27.79 4.51 -9.65
C VAL A 10 -28.32 5.65 -8.78
N THR A 11 -27.64 5.86 -7.63
CA THR A 11 -27.98 6.93 -6.68
C THR A 11 -26.92 8.04 -6.65
N HIS A 12 -25.71 7.75 -7.11
CA HIS A 12 -24.57 8.67 -7.15
C HIS A 12 -23.77 8.48 -8.43
N THR A 13 -23.26 9.55 -8.98
CA THR A 13 -22.42 9.53 -10.20
C THR A 13 -20.93 9.52 -9.88
N THR A 14 -20.55 9.78 -8.64
CA THR A 14 -19.16 9.72 -8.17
C THR A 14 -19.04 8.86 -6.91
N ILE A 15 -17.90 8.20 -6.77
CA ILE A 15 -17.63 7.38 -5.58
C ILE A 15 -17.53 8.26 -4.33
N GLN A 16 -16.91 9.44 -4.42
CA GLN A 16 -16.78 10.34 -3.27
C GLN A 16 -18.15 10.79 -2.75
N ALA A 17 -19.09 11.10 -3.64
CA ALA A 17 -20.44 11.49 -3.22
C ALA A 17 -21.16 10.35 -2.47
N ALA A 18 -20.98 9.11 -2.91
CA ALA A 18 -21.54 7.95 -2.21
C ALA A 18 -20.86 7.72 -0.85
N VAL A 19 -19.54 7.90 -0.76
CA VAL A 19 -18.81 7.85 0.51
C VAL A 19 -19.31 8.93 1.46
N ASP A 20 -19.40 10.16 1.02
CA ASP A 20 -19.90 11.29 1.83
C ASP A 20 -21.30 10.99 2.36
N ALA A 21 -22.20 10.50 1.52
CA ALA A 21 -23.56 10.12 1.92
C ALA A 21 -23.58 9.00 2.97
N ALA A 22 -22.67 8.03 2.85
CA ALA A 22 -22.55 6.95 3.83
C ALA A 22 -22.03 7.45 5.19
N ILE A 23 -21.03 8.32 5.19
CA ILE A 23 -20.42 8.87 6.40
C ILE A 23 -21.40 9.79 7.16
N ILE A 24 -22.17 10.60 6.46
CA ILE A 24 -23.16 11.53 7.05
C ILE A 24 -24.22 10.80 7.88
N LYS A 25 -24.51 9.54 7.58
CA LYS A 25 -25.47 8.73 8.36
C LYS A 25 -25.06 8.53 9.81
N ARG A 26 -23.78 8.66 10.14
CA ARG A 26 -23.22 8.52 11.51
C ARG A 26 -23.69 7.26 12.23
N THR A 27 -23.86 6.16 11.50
CA THR A 27 -24.31 4.89 12.05
C THR A 27 -23.12 3.98 12.33
N ASN A 28 -23.21 3.13 13.33
CA ASN A 28 -22.25 2.06 13.60
C ASN A 28 -22.47 0.82 12.72
N LYS A 29 -23.52 0.81 11.90
CA LYS A 29 -23.78 -0.25 10.94
C LYS A 29 -22.90 -0.06 9.71
N ARG A 30 -22.37 -1.18 9.18
CA ARG A 30 -21.62 -1.18 7.93
C ARG A 30 -22.46 -0.62 6.79
N GLN A 31 -21.82 0.24 5.99
CA GLN A 31 -22.42 0.81 4.78
C GLN A 31 -21.77 0.17 3.55
N TYR A 32 -22.60 -0.22 2.59
CA TYR A 32 -22.18 -0.88 1.37
C TYR A 32 -22.34 0.07 0.18
N ILE A 33 -21.27 0.25 -0.59
CA ILE A 33 -21.24 1.07 -1.79
C ILE A 33 -20.89 0.17 -2.96
N ALA A 34 -21.87 -0.12 -3.80
CA ALA A 34 -21.71 -0.86 -5.03
C ALA A 34 -21.29 0.09 -6.16
N VAL A 35 -20.25 -0.26 -6.90
CA VAL A 35 -19.71 0.53 -8.00
C VAL A 35 -19.87 -0.24 -9.32
N MET A 36 -20.61 0.32 -10.26
CA MET A 36 -20.80 -0.29 -11.57
C MET A 36 -19.50 -0.24 -12.41
N PRO A 37 -19.35 -1.14 -13.39
CA PRO A 37 -18.22 -1.09 -14.32
C PRO A 37 -18.03 0.30 -14.92
N GLY A 38 -16.79 0.74 -14.99
CA GLY A 38 -16.42 2.04 -15.53
C GLY A 38 -15.08 2.56 -15.01
N GLU A 39 -14.62 3.64 -15.60
CA GLU A 39 -13.45 4.39 -15.18
C GLU A 39 -13.88 5.60 -14.35
N TYR A 40 -13.41 5.65 -13.12
CA TYR A 40 -13.72 6.70 -12.16
C TYR A 40 -12.46 7.53 -11.91
N GLN A 41 -12.35 8.65 -12.60
CA GLN A 41 -11.21 9.55 -12.47
C GLN A 41 -11.34 10.43 -11.22
N GLY A 42 -10.27 10.50 -10.45
CA GLY A 42 -10.17 11.34 -9.27
C GLY A 42 -9.82 10.57 -8.00
N THR A 43 -9.62 11.30 -6.92
CA THR A 43 -9.34 10.72 -5.61
C THR A 43 -10.62 10.23 -4.92
N VAL A 44 -10.45 9.26 -4.02
CA VAL A 44 -11.48 8.83 -3.06
C VAL A 44 -10.89 8.90 -1.66
N TYR A 45 -11.50 9.69 -0.80
CA TYR A 45 -11.12 9.82 0.61
C TYR A 45 -12.24 9.30 1.50
N VAL A 46 -11.90 8.28 2.30
CA VAL A 46 -12.86 7.63 3.21
C VAL A 46 -12.52 8.01 4.65
N PRO A 47 -13.26 8.93 5.24
CA PRO A 47 -13.02 9.39 6.61
C PRO A 47 -13.20 8.30 7.66
N ALA A 48 -12.66 8.54 8.85
CA ALA A 48 -13.02 7.80 10.03
C ALA A 48 -14.52 7.96 10.32
N ALA A 49 -15.17 6.88 10.70
CA ALA A 49 -16.61 6.84 11.02
C ALA A 49 -16.89 5.76 12.06
N PRO A 50 -18.03 5.81 12.75
CA PRO A 50 -18.41 4.77 13.71
C PRO A 50 -18.60 3.40 13.08
N GLY A 51 -19.07 3.33 11.84
CA GLY A 51 -19.26 2.09 11.08
C GLY A 51 -18.25 1.90 9.96
N GLY A 52 -17.99 0.63 9.61
CA GLY A 52 -17.14 0.29 8.48
C GLY A 52 -17.81 0.58 7.13
N ILE A 53 -16.98 0.89 6.12
CA ILE A 53 -17.42 1.06 4.74
C ILE A 53 -16.94 -0.13 3.92
N THR A 54 -17.84 -0.70 3.12
CA THR A 54 -17.50 -1.66 2.08
C THR A 54 -17.71 -1.02 0.72
N LEU A 55 -16.66 -0.95 -0.08
CA LEU A 55 -16.69 -0.50 -1.47
C LEU A 55 -16.38 -1.69 -2.38
N TYR A 56 -17.27 -2.02 -3.30
CA TYR A 56 -17.09 -3.18 -4.17
C TYR A 56 -17.54 -2.92 -5.61
N GLY A 57 -16.77 -3.44 -6.55
CA GLY A 57 -17.14 -3.43 -7.96
C GLY A 57 -18.19 -4.50 -8.29
N THR A 58 -19.15 -4.17 -9.12
CA THR A 58 -20.20 -5.09 -9.57
C THR A 58 -19.88 -5.77 -10.91
N GLY A 59 -18.72 -5.48 -11.50
CA GLY A 59 -18.23 -6.17 -12.69
C GLY A 59 -17.80 -7.60 -12.42
N GLU A 60 -17.47 -8.33 -13.47
CA GLU A 60 -16.99 -9.73 -13.37
C GLU A 60 -15.56 -9.81 -12.86
N LYS A 61 -14.75 -8.80 -13.18
CA LYS A 61 -13.32 -8.75 -12.87
C LYS A 61 -12.94 -7.44 -12.17
N PRO A 62 -11.85 -7.43 -11.37
CA PRO A 62 -11.39 -6.20 -10.73
C PRO A 62 -11.12 -5.04 -11.68
N ILE A 63 -10.65 -5.32 -12.90
CA ILE A 63 -10.35 -4.30 -13.90
C ILE A 63 -11.59 -3.59 -14.45
N ASP A 64 -12.77 -4.16 -14.28
CA ASP A 64 -14.02 -3.58 -14.78
C ASP A 64 -14.39 -2.29 -14.05
N VAL A 65 -13.91 -2.12 -12.81
CA VAL A 65 -14.06 -0.88 -12.02
C VAL A 65 -12.69 -0.33 -11.74
N LYS A 66 -12.34 0.80 -12.36
CA LYS A 66 -11.03 1.42 -12.20
C LYS A 66 -11.15 2.82 -11.59
N ILE A 67 -10.49 3.01 -10.46
CA ILE A 67 -10.34 4.31 -9.78
C ILE A 67 -8.91 4.78 -10.05
N GLY A 68 -8.74 5.94 -10.66
CA GLY A 68 -7.41 6.39 -11.06
C GLY A 68 -7.26 7.91 -11.08
N LEU A 69 -6.03 8.35 -10.81
CA LEU A 69 -5.57 9.72 -10.99
C LEU A 69 -4.05 9.72 -11.07
N SER A 70 -3.47 10.68 -11.77
CA SER A 70 -2.02 10.88 -11.82
C SER A 70 -1.59 11.86 -10.74
N LEU A 71 -0.90 11.38 -9.71
CA LEU A 71 -0.40 12.21 -8.61
C LEU A 71 1.05 11.85 -8.31
N ASP A 72 1.93 12.84 -8.40
CA ASP A 72 3.33 12.74 -8.04
C ASP A 72 3.55 13.39 -6.66
N GLY A 73 4.22 12.69 -5.74
CA GLY A 73 4.58 13.25 -4.44
C GLY A 73 5.48 14.49 -4.51
N GLY A 74 6.17 14.66 -5.64
CA GLY A 74 6.99 15.84 -5.94
C GLY A 74 6.21 17.04 -6.47
N MET A 75 4.93 16.89 -6.81
CA MET A 75 4.14 17.98 -7.36
C MET A 75 3.91 19.11 -6.33
N SER A 76 3.69 20.32 -6.83
CA SER A 76 3.39 21.47 -5.98
C SER A 76 2.01 21.33 -5.31
N PRO A 77 1.80 21.92 -4.12
CA PRO A 77 0.48 21.99 -3.52
C PRO A 77 -0.58 22.67 -4.40
N ALA A 78 -0.18 23.61 -5.24
CA ALA A 78 -1.09 24.29 -6.16
C ALA A 78 -1.60 23.37 -7.26
N ASP A 79 -0.71 22.64 -7.92
CA ASP A 79 -1.05 21.68 -8.96
C ASP A 79 -1.89 20.53 -8.36
N TRP A 80 -1.51 20.07 -7.18
CA TRP A 80 -2.25 19.03 -6.45
C TRP A 80 -3.70 19.48 -6.15
N ARG A 81 -3.89 20.71 -5.65
CA ARG A 81 -5.25 21.25 -5.42
C ARG A 81 -6.08 21.30 -6.69
N HIS A 82 -5.46 21.69 -7.80
CA HIS A 82 -6.12 21.72 -9.11
C HIS A 82 -6.62 20.34 -9.52
N ASP A 83 -5.76 19.32 -9.39
CA ASP A 83 -6.06 17.96 -9.88
C ASP A 83 -6.96 17.18 -8.92
N VAL A 84 -6.79 17.35 -7.61
CA VAL A 84 -7.52 16.58 -6.60
C VAL A 84 -8.89 17.17 -6.29
N ASN A 85 -9.04 18.48 -6.36
CA ASN A 85 -10.28 19.16 -5.96
C ASN A 85 -10.96 19.96 -7.10
N PRO A 86 -11.16 19.35 -8.28
CA PRO A 86 -11.86 20.04 -9.35
C PRO A 86 -13.31 20.35 -8.92
N ARG A 87 -13.75 21.56 -9.20
CA ARG A 87 -15.12 22.01 -8.90
C ARG A 87 -15.55 21.93 -7.43
N GLY A 88 -14.59 21.97 -6.49
CA GLY A 88 -14.92 21.91 -5.07
C GLY A 88 -15.48 20.58 -4.59
N LYS A 89 -14.93 19.48 -5.09
CA LYS A 89 -15.25 18.11 -4.64
C LYS A 89 -15.11 17.97 -3.12
N TYR A 90 -14.06 18.54 -2.55
CA TYR A 90 -13.84 18.66 -1.11
C TYR A 90 -14.06 20.10 -0.68
N MET A 91 -14.98 20.31 0.27
CA MET A 91 -15.36 21.62 0.75
C MET A 91 -15.52 21.61 2.28
N PRO A 92 -15.30 22.73 2.98
CA PRO A 92 -15.64 22.85 4.38
C PRO A 92 -17.06 22.37 4.67
N GLY A 93 -17.22 21.56 5.72
CA GLY A 93 -18.50 20.96 6.09
C GLY A 93 -18.79 19.60 5.45
N LYS A 94 -18.09 19.19 4.42
CA LYS A 94 -18.19 17.82 3.91
C LYS A 94 -17.33 16.84 4.73
N PRO A 95 -17.72 15.55 4.82
CA PRO A 95 -17.06 14.57 5.69
C PRO A 95 -15.55 14.42 5.45
N ALA A 96 -15.09 14.43 4.19
CA ALA A 96 -13.69 14.23 3.82
C ALA A 96 -12.86 15.53 3.79
N TRP A 97 -13.44 16.66 4.14
CA TRP A 97 -12.74 17.95 4.09
C TRP A 97 -11.44 17.94 4.89
N TYR A 98 -11.45 17.43 6.11
CA TYR A 98 -10.26 17.46 6.97
C TYR A 98 -9.10 16.63 6.41
N MET A 99 -9.40 15.56 5.67
CA MET A 99 -8.37 14.77 4.98
C MET A 99 -7.73 15.58 3.85
N TYR A 100 -8.54 16.16 2.98
CA TYR A 100 -8.08 17.02 1.91
C TYR A 100 -7.33 18.25 2.47
N ASP A 101 -7.87 18.89 3.51
CA ASP A 101 -7.28 20.09 4.12
C ASP A 101 -5.90 19.82 4.73
N SER A 102 -5.68 18.65 5.29
CA SER A 102 -4.39 18.24 5.84
C SER A 102 -3.27 18.21 4.80
N CYS A 103 -3.60 18.03 3.53
CA CYS A 103 -2.67 18.02 2.42
C CYS A 103 -2.61 19.38 1.71
N GLN A 104 -3.77 20.01 1.44
CA GLN A 104 -3.83 21.27 0.70
C GLN A 104 -3.22 22.44 1.48
N SER A 105 -3.18 22.37 2.80
CA SER A 105 -2.63 23.39 3.68
C SER A 105 -1.11 23.30 3.86
N LYS A 106 -0.45 22.31 3.25
CA LYS A 106 1.00 22.17 3.33
C LYS A 106 1.72 23.40 2.78
N ARG A 107 2.77 23.82 3.50
CA ARG A 107 3.62 24.96 3.13
C ARG A 107 4.95 24.55 2.50
N SER A 108 5.13 23.25 2.24
CA SER A 108 6.30 22.69 1.56
C SER A 108 6.20 22.89 0.05
N ASP A 109 7.33 22.83 -0.64
CA ASP A 109 7.39 22.93 -2.11
C ASP A 109 6.72 21.75 -2.81
N SER A 110 6.59 20.61 -2.12
CA SER A 110 5.93 19.41 -2.63
C SER A 110 4.93 18.84 -1.64
N ILE A 111 3.94 18.10 -2.15
CA ILE A 111 2.90 17.48 -1.31
C ILE A 111 3.42 16.27 -0.51
N GLY A 112 4.49 15.65 -0.96
CA GLY A 112 5.06 14.45 -0.34
C GLY A 112 4.30 13.16 -0.65
N VAL A 113 4.94 12.05 -0.28
CA VAL A 113 4.46 10.70 -0.64
C VAL A 113 3.03 10.41 -0.15
N LEU A 114 2.70 10.75 1.10
CA LEU A 114 1.41 10.38 1.69
C LEU A 114 0.23 11.13 1.09
N CYS A 115 0.44 12.36 0.62
CA CYS A 115 -0.58 13.15 -0.06
C CYS A 115 -0.73 12.83 -1.54
N SER A 116 0.13 11.98 -2.11
CA SER A 116 0.01 11.48 -3.49
C SER A 116 -1.02 10.37 -3.64
N ALA A 117 -1.62 9.89 -2.54
CA ALA A 117 -2.55 8.78 -2.60
C ALA A 117 -3.82 9.11 -3.39
N VAL A 118 -4.15 8.24 -4.34
CA VAL A 118 -5.40 8.32 -5.11
C VAL A 118 -6.58 7.89 -4.26
N PHE A 119 -6.44 6.77 -3.56
CA PHE A 119 -7.42 6.31 -2.58
C PHE A 119 -6.80 6.37 -1.19
N TRP A 120 -7.42 7.12 -0.30
CA TRP A 120 -6.97 7.25 1.08
C TRP A 120 -8.10 7.00 2.06
N SER A 121 -7.91 6.08 3.01
CA SER A 121 -8.90 5.75 4.03
C SER A 121 -8.33 5.84 5.44
N GLN A 122 -9.10 6.48 6.30
CA GLN A 122 -8.94 6.43 7.76
C GLN A 122 -10.04 5.60 8.45
N ASN A 123 -10.86 4.91 7.66
CA ASN A 123 -12.00 4.15 8.16
C ASN A 123 -11.55 2.82 8.76
N ASN A 124 -11.88 2.59 10.03
CA ASN A 124 -11.73 1.28 10.65
C ASN A 124 -12.75 0.31 10.06
N GLY A 125 -12.28 -0.89 9.71
CA GLY A 125 -13.11 -1.90 9.09
C GLY A 125 -13.45 -1.61 7.62
N LEU A 126 -12.66 -0.76 6.92
CA LEU A 126 -12.77 -0.64 5.46
C LEU A 126 -12.68 -2.00 4.79
N GLN A 127 -13.56 -2.25 3.84
CA GLN A 127 -13.48 -3.41 2.93
C GLN A 127 -13.47 -2.92 1.49
N LEU A 128 -12.47 -3.37 0.74
CA LEU A 128 -12.37 -3.17 -0.72
C LEU A 128 -12.47 -4.52 -1.40
N GLN A 129 -13.30 -4.62 -2.43
CA GLN A 129 -13.52 -5.87 -3.14
C GLN A 129 -13.78 -5.67 -4.63
N ASN A 130 -13.15 -6.51 -5.44
CA ASN A 130 -13.41 -6.61 -6.88
C ASN A 130 -13.33 -5.25 -7.61
N LEU A 131 -12.22 -4.54 -7.46
CA LEU A 131 -11.97 -3.26 -8.12
C LEU A 131 -10.47 -3.02 -8.33
N THR A 132 -10.15 -2.01 -9.13
CA THR A 132 -8.79 -1.57 -9.42
C THR A 132 -8.59 -0.15 -8.93
N ILE A 133 -7.47 0.08 -8.23
CA ILE A 133 -7.02 1.41 -7.82
C ILE A 133 -5.65 1.64 -8.45
N GLU A 134 -5.49 2.74 -9.16
CA GLU A 134 -4.26 3.06 -9.87
C GLU A 134 -3.83 4.50 -9.63
N ASN A 135 -2.56 4.69 -9.28
CA ASN A 135 -1.92 5.98 -9.52
C ASN A 135 -1.38 5.97 -10.95
N THR A 136 -2.05 6.69 -11.82
CA THR A 136 -1.77 6.68 -13.26
C THR A 136 -0.56 7.52 -13.67
N LEU A 137 0.22 8.04 -12.71
CA LEU A 137 1.52 8.64 -13.00
C LEU A 137 2.39 7.66 -13.81
N GLY A 138 2.44 6.40 -13.37
CA GLY A 138 3.00 5.28 -14.11
C GLY A 138 4.33 5.60 -14.76
N ASP A 139 4.40 5.36 -16.06
CA ASP A 139 5.59 5.54 -16.88
C ASP A 139 5.71 6.93 -17.53
N SER A 140 4.89 7.88 -17.11
CA SER A 140 4.94 9.26 -17.59
C SER A 140 6.13 10.07 -17.05
N VAL A 141 6.85 9.51 -16.08
CA VAL A 141 8.04 10.07 -15.45
C VAL A 141 9.22 9.11 -15.57
N ASP A 142 10.42 9.62 -15.35
CA ASP A 142 11.64 8.80 -15.37
C ASP A 142 11.73 7.86 -14.15
N ALA A 143 12.81 7.10 -14.07
CA ALA A 143 13.08 6.18 -12.95
C ALA A 143 13.62 6.89 -11.69
N GLY A 144 13.58 8.21 -11.64
CA GLY A 144 13.96 9.00 -10.47
C GLY A 144 12.97 8.88 -9.31
N ASN A 145 13.11 9.77 -8.33
CA ASN A 145 12.29 9.74 -7.13
C ASN A 145 10.92 10.40 -7.39
N HIS A 146 9.95 9.58 -7.76
CA HIS A 146 8.56 9.97 -8.01
C HIS A 146 7.61 9.11 -7.20
N PRO A 147 7.51 9.33 -5.85
CA PRO A 147 6.57 8.58 -5.04
C PRO A 147 5.14 8.90 -5.47
N ALA A 148 4.37 7.86 -5.73
CA ALA A 148 3.04 7.97 -6.34
C ALA A 148 2.13 6.85 -5.82
N VAL A 149 1.48 7.12 -4.69
CA VAL A 149 0.67 6.13 -3.97
C VAL A 149 -0.66 5.92 -4.69
N ALA A 150 -0.99 4.66 -4.99
CA ALA A 150 -2.33 4.31 -5.45
C ALA A 150 -3.30 4.20 -4.26
N LEU A 151 -2.96 3.39 -3.28
CA LEU A 151 -3.79 3.13 -2.09
C LEU A 151 -3.02 3.44 -0.81
N ARG A 152 -3.60 4.27 0.04
CA ARG A 152 -3.17 4.53 1.41
C ARG A 152 -4.26 4.15 2.40
N THR A 153 -3.91 3.36 3.42
CA THR A 153 -4.82 2.99 4.52
C THR A 153 -4.20 3.32 5.87
N ASP A 154 -4.98 3.99 6.71
CA ASP A 154 -4.63 4.33 8.10
C ASP A 154 -5.53 3.62 9.12
N GLY A 155 -6.64 3.05 8.68
CA GLY A 155 -7.62 2.39 9.55
C GLY A 155 -7.17 1.02 10.03
N ASP A 156 -7.74 0.59 11.15
CA ASP A 156 -7.57 -0.78 11.66
C ASP A 156 -8.63 -1.72 11.08
N GLN A 157 -8.33 -3.03 11.05
CA GLN A 157 -9.22 -4.09 10.55
C GLN A 157 -9.65 -3.88 9.09
N VAL A 158 -8.72 -3.43 8.26
CA VAL A 158 -8.93 -3.26 6.81
C VAL A 158 -8.86 -4.63 6.12
N GLN A 159 -9.78 -4.87 5.20
CA GLN A 159 -9.82 -6.07 4.37
C GLN A 159 -9.85 -5.68 2.89
N ILE A 160 -8.93 -6.25 2.13
CA ILE A 160 -8.79 -6.03 0.69
C ILE A 160 -8.83 -7.41 0.02
N ASN A 161 -9.82 -7.65 -0.83
CA ASN A 161 -9.99 -8.93 -1.48
C ASN A 161 -10.28 -8.77 -2.97
N ASN A 162 -9.51 -9.48 -3.80
CA ASN A 162 -9.66 -9.44 -5.25
C ASN A 162 -9.58 -8.00 -5.80
N VAL A 163 -8.51 -7.29 -5.45
CA VAL A 163 -8.25 -5.90 -5.84
C VAL A 163 -6.93 -5.82 -6.58
N ASN A 164 -6.89 -5.04 -7.66
CA ASN A 164 -5.66 -4.64 -8.31
C ASN A 164 -5.22 -3.28 -7.76
N ILE A 165 -3.99 -3.18 -7.27
CA ILE A 165 -3.37 -1.94 -6.79
C ILE A 165 -2.18 -1.66 -7.70
N LEU A 166 -2.30 -0.63 -8.54
CA LEU A 166 -1.37 -0.38 -9.64
C LEU A 166 -0.65 0.96 -9.44
N GLY A 167 0.65 0.92 -9.60
CA GLY A 167 1.51 2.11 -9.52
C GLY A 167 2.94 1.77 -9.88
N ARG A 168 3.86 2.61 -9.44
CA ARG A 168 5.30 2.40 -9.58
C ARG A 168 5.96 2.52 -8.22
N GLN A 169 6.39 3.68 -7.80
CA GLN A 169 7.01 3.90 -6.50
C GLN A 169 5.94 4.09 -5.40
N ASN A 170 6.05 3.34 -4.30
CA ASN A 170 5.15 3.40 -3.14
C ASN A 170 3.68 3.12 -3.45
N THR A 171 3.40 2.13 -4.28
CA THR A 171 2.05 1.81 -4.78
C THR A 171 1.01 1.63 -3.69
N PHE A 172 1.34 0.85 -2.65
CA PHE A 172 0.47 0.61 -1.49
C PHE A 172 1.16 1.07 -0.22
N PHE A 173 0.57 2.05 0.44
CA PHE A 173 1.13 2.63 1.66
C PHE A 173 0.18 2.40 2.85
N VAL A 174 0.65 1.64 3.83
CA VAL A 174 -0.06 1.44 5.10
C VAL A 174 0.57 2.34 6.14
N THR A 175 -0.24 3.19 6.78
CA THR A 175 0.27 4.05 7.84
C THR A 175 -0.58 3.95 9.10
N ASN A 176 -0.15 4.61 10.15
CA ASN A 176 -0.88 4.73 11.42
C ASN A 176 -1.20 6.19 11.74
N SER A 177 -1.42 7.00 10.73
CA SER A 177 -1.77 8.41 10.93
C SER A 177 -3.16 8.56 11.51
N GLY A 178 -3.28 9.43 12.51
CA GLY A 178 -4.56 9.86 13.05
C GLY A 178 -5.25 10.92 12.19
N VAL A 179 -6.33 11.46 12.73
CA VAL A 179 -7.18 12.46 12.06
C VAL A 179 -6.39 13.68 11.57
N GLN A 180 -5.36 14.07 12.30
CA GLN A 180 -4.50 15.21 11.92
C GLN A 180 -3.41 14.86 10.89
N ASN A 181 -3.48 13.69 10.28
CA ASN A 181 -2.47 13.20 9.33
C ASN A 181 -1.04 13.18 9.92
N ARG A 182 -0.93 12.80 11.17
CA ARG A 182 0.34 12.62 11.89
C ARG A 182 0.49 11.18 12.32
N LEU A 183 1.69 10.62 12.17
CA LEU A 183 2.00 9.27 12.59
C LEU A 183 1.84 9.12 14.12
N GLU A 184 1.15 8.07 14.52
CA GLU A 184 0.95 7.71 15.92
C GLU A 184 1.86 6.52 16.27
N THR A 185 2.67 6.66 17.31
CA THR A 185 3.67 5.64 17.68
C THR A 185 3.12 4.47 18.49
N ASN A 186 1.92 4.61 19.01
CA ASN A 186 1.25 3.62 19.89
C ASN A 186 0.14 2.84 19.18
N ARG A 187 -0.10 3.08 17.88
CA ARG A 187 -1.13 2.41 17.10
C ARG A 187 -0.52 1.68 15.92
N GLN A 188 -0.84 0.40 15.81
CA GLN A 188 -0.47 -0.43 14.66
C GLN A 188 -1.73 -0.97 13.98
N PRO A 189 -2.13 -0.40 12.83
CA PRO A 189 -3.31 -0.88 12.11
C PRO A 189 -3.07 -2.28 11.55
N ARG A 190 -4.12 -3.07 11.53
CA ARG A 190 -4.14 -4.43 10.99
C ARG A 190 -4.86 -4.42 9.63
N THR A 191 -4.24 -5.08 8.66
CA THR A 191 -4.79 -5.20 7.31
C THR A 191 -4.63 -6.63 6.82
N LEU A 192 -5.67 -7.17 6.20
CA LEU A 192 -5.65 -8.42 5.48
C LEU A 192 -5.87 -8.18 3.99
N VAL A 193 -4.94 -8.63 3.16
CA VAL A 193 -5.00 -8.57 1.70
C VAL A 193 -5.05 -9.99 1.17
N THR A 194 -6.10 -10.33 0.43
CA THR A 194 -6.30 -11.67 -0.14
C THR A 194 -6.60 -11.61 -1.62
N ASN A 195 -6.14 -12.62 -2.37
CA ASN A 195 -6.49 -12.83 -3.78
C ASN A 195 -6.29 -11.58 -4.65
N SER A 196 -5.26 -10.80 -4.38
CA SER A 196 -5.05 -9.48 -4.97
C SER A 196 -3.80 -9.43 -5.84
N TYR A 197 -3.65 -8.35 -6.58
CA TYR A 197 -2.52 -8.07 -7.45
C TYR A 197 -1.97 -6.67 -7.13
N ILE A 198 -0.67 -6.58 -6.87
CA ILE A 198 0.01 -5.33 -6.54
C ILE A 198 1.21 -5.15 -7.48
N GLU A 199 1.26 -4.02 -8.17
CA GLU A 199 2.26 -3.72 -9.18
C GLU A 199 3.04 -2.45 -8.87
N GLY A 200 4.33 -2.47 -9.14
CA GLY A 200 5.20 -1.31 -9.01
C GLY A 200 6.65 -1.62 -9.34
N ASP A 201 7.55 -0.77 -8.87
CA ASP A 201 8.98 -0.93 -9.08
C ASP A 201 9.81 -0.67 -7.81
N VAL A 202 9.64 0.44 -7.12
CA VAL A 202 10.44 0.81 -5.95
C VAL A 202 9.56 0.94 -4.72
N ASP A 203 9.92 0.24 -3.64
CA ASP A 203 9.21 0.32 -2.36
C ASP A 203 7.70 0.14 -2.52
N ILE A 204 7.32 -0.89 -3.27
CA ILE A 204 5.94 -1.10 -3.78
C ILE A 204 4.93 -1.11 -2.64
N VAL A 205 5.24 -1.82 -1.56
CA VAL A 205 4.44 -1.85 -0.33
C VAL A 205 5.25 -1.23 0.79
N SER A 206 4.79 -0.09 1.27
CA SER A 206 5.53 0.71 2.24
C SER A 206 4.72 0.97 3.49
N GLY A 207 5.41 1.34 4.55
CA GLY A 207 4.81 1.96 5.71
C GLY A 207 4.78 1.08 6.95
N ARG A 208 3.82 1.33 7.81
CA ARG A 208 3.82 0.88 9.21
C ARG A 208 2.45 0.29 9.55
N GLY A 209 2.39 -1.00 9.69
CA GLY A 209 1.18 -1.74 10.03
C GLY A 209 1.45 -3.23 10.15
N ALA A 210 0.54 -3.97 10.75
CA ALA A 210 0.52 -5.43 10.73
C ALA A 210 -0.32 -5.87 9.51
N VAL A 211 0.34 -6.24 8.43
CA VAL A 211 -0.31 -6.57 7.15
C VAL A 211 -0.04 -8.02 6.78
N VAL A 212 -1.10 -8.77 6.52
CA VAL A 212 -1.00 -10.11 5.97
C VAL A 212 -1.46 -10.08 4.51
N PHE A 213 -0.61 -10.58 3.64
CA PHE A 213 -0.91 -10.83 2.22
C PHE A 213 -1.02 -12.34 2.03
N ASP A 214 -2.18 -12.81 1.66
CA ASP A 214 -2.43 -14.22 1.35
C ASP A 214 -2.91 -14.37 -0.09
N ASN A 215 -2.33 -15.32 -0.81
CA ASN A 215 -2.64 -15.56 -2.22
C ASN A 215 -2.63 -14.28 -3.07
N THR A 216 -1.61 -13.46 -2.89
CA THR A 216 -1.45 -12.17 -3.58
C THR A 216 -0.25 -12.24 -4.51
N GLU A 217 -0.35 -11.61 -5.66
CA GLU A 217 0.75 -11.46 -6.60
C GLU A 217 1.38 -10.06 -6.45
N PHE A 218 2.71 -10.06 -6.29
CA PHE A 218 3.53 -8.86 -6.35
C PHE A 218 4.28 -8.85 -7.68
N ARG A 219 3.98 -7.87 -8.51
CA ARG A 219 4.57 -7.71 -9.83
C ARG A 219 5.53 -6.54 -9.85
N VAL A 220 6.80 -6.83 -10.08
CA VAL A 220 7.82 -5.81 -10.32
C VAL A 220 7.94 -5.57 -11.82
N VAL A 221 7.76 -4.33 -12.25
CA VAL A 221 7.86 -3.90 -13.64
C VAL A 221 9.08 -3.01 -13.84
N ASN A 222 9.60 -2.92 -15.07
CA ASN A 222 10.76 -2.11 -15.43
C ASN A 222 10.48 -1.09 -16.52
N SER A 223 9.25 -0.70 -16.67
CA SER A 223 8.84 0.22 -17.73
C SER A 223 9.50 1.60 -17.62
N ARG A 224 9.92 2.00 -16.41
CA ARG A 224 10.72 3.19 -16.17
C ARG A 224 12.24 2.97 -16.28
N THR A 225 12.68 1.81 -16.71
CA THR A 225 14.09 1.46 -16.96
C THR A 225 15.02 1.61 -15.74
N GLN A 226 14.52 1.42 -14.52
CA GLN A 226 15.37 1.45 -13.33
C GLN A 226 16.20 0.16 -13.21
N GLN A 227 17.36 0.29 -12.55
CA GLN A 227 18.27 -0.82 -12.31
C GLN A 227 18.02 -1.52 -10.97
N GLU A 228 17.25 -0.91 -10.09
CA GLU A 228 16.96 -1.41 -8.75
C GLU A 228 15.45 -1.41 -8.52
N ALA A 229 14.96 -2.48 -7.91
CA ALA A 229 13.56 -2.64 -7.58
C ALA A 229 13.40 -3.32 -6.21
N TYR A 230 12.43 -2.88 -5.45
CA TYR A 230 12.17 -3.39 -4.10
C TYR A 230 10.67 -3.58 -3.89
N VAL A 231 10.27 -4.76 -3.37
CA VAL A 231 8.85 -5.00 -3.10
C VAL A 231 8.42 -4.32 -1.79
N PHE A 232 9.05 -4.68 -0.68
CA PHE A 232 8.65 -4.20 0.63
C PHE A 232 9.59 -3.11 1.17
N ALA A 233 8.99 -2.06 1.73
CA ALA A 233 9.68 -1.02 2.48
C ALA A 233 8.98 -0.76 3.82
N PRO A 234 9.09 -1.70 4.78
CA PRO A 234 8.43 -1.56 6.07
C PRO A 234 9.10 -0.48 6.93
N ALA A 235 8.27 0.31 7.60
CA ALA A 235 8.67 1.28 8.61
C ALA A 235 8.24 0.83 10.03
N THR A 236 8.23 -0.47 10.28
CA THR A 236 7.82 -1.05 11.56
C THR A 236 8.68 -0.50 12.69
N LEU A 237 8.07 -0.03 13.76
CA LEU A 237 8.82 0.39 14.95
C LEU A 237 9.42 -0.82 15.68
N SER A 238 10.54 -0.63 16.30
CA SER A 238 11.24 -1.69 17.04
C SER A 238 10.41 -2.27 18.19
N ASN A 239 9.49 -1.50 18.77
CA ASN A 239 8.55 -1.95 19.80
C ASN A 239 7.29 -2.64 19.26
N MET A 240 7.14 -2.77 17.95
CA MET A 240 6.02 -3.46 17.33
C MET A 240 6.45 -4.86 16.87
N TYR A 241 5.72 -5.89 17.30
CA TYR A 241 6.06 -7.28 17.05
C TYR A 241 5.78 -7.73 15.61
N TYR A 242 4.81 -7.08 14.92
CA TYR A 242 4.35 -7.52 13.62
C TYR A 242 4.54 -6.41 12.57
N GLY A 243 5.05 -6.81 11.42
CA GLY A 243 5.14 -5.98 10.23
C GLY A 243 4.36 -6.61 9.07
N PHE A 244 5.02 -6.82 7.95
CA PHE A 244 4.42 -7.42 6.76
C PHE A 244 4.68 -8.93 6.73
N LEU A 245 3.63 -9.68 6.43
CA LEU A 245 3.70 -11.12 6.18
C LEU A 245 3.07 -11.42 4.81
N ALA A 246 3.85 -12.02 3.92
CA ALA A 246 3.31 -12.60 2.69
C ALA A 246 3.35 -14.12 2.79
N VAL A 247 2.20 -14.75 2.55
CA VAL A 247 2.03 -16.20 2.59
C VAL A 247 1.27 -16.68 1.36
N ASN A 248 1.57 -17.87 0.86
CA ASN A 248 0.93 -18.47 -0.32
C ASN A 248 0.88 -17.53 -1.54
N SER A 249 1.86 -16.65 -1.65
CA SER A 249 1.87 -15.53 -2.60
C SER A 249 2.87 -15.75 -3.73
N ARG A 250 2.83 -14.87 -4.72
CA ARG A 250 3.72 -14.94 -5.89
C ARG A 250 4.48 -13.64 -6.05
N PHE A 251 5.76 -13.76 -6.28
CA PHE A 251 6.69 -12.66 -6.51
C PHE A 251 7.26 -12.79 -7.92
N ASN A 252 6.85 -11.93 -8.81
CA ASN A 252 7.24 -11.93 -10.21
C ASN A 252 7.94 -10.62 -10.55
N ALA A 253 9.19 -10.69 -10.94
CA ALA A 253 9.97 -9.58 -11.44
C ALA A 253 10.51 -9.90 -12.83
N PHE A 254 10.83 -8.86 -13.58
CA PHE A 254 11.48 -8.99 -14.88
C PHE A 254 13.00 -9.24 -14.73
N GLY A 255 13.61 -9.72 -15.78
CA GLY A 255 15.07 -9.91 -15.82
C GLY A 255 15.56 -11.07 -14.95
N ASP A 256 16.81 -11.02 -14.59
CA ASP A 256 17.50 -12.03 -13.79
C ASP A 256 18.24 -11.35 -12.63
N GLY A 257 17.74 -11.57 -11.41
CA GLY A 257 18.34 -11.07 -10.19
C GLY A 257 18.33 -9.55 -10.01
N VAL A 258 17.43 -8.82 -10.68
CA VAL A 258 17.35 -7.35 -10.63
C VAL A 258 16.64 -6.85 -9.39
N ALA A 259 15.55 -7.51 -9.00
CA ALA A 259 14.73 -7.09 -7.88
C ALA A 259 15.21 -7.65 -6.55
N GLN A 260 14.94 -6.92 -5.48
CA GLN A 260 15.13 -7.38 -4.10
C GLN A 260 13.77 -7.44 -3.38
N LEU A 261 13.67 -8.33 -2.41
CA LEU A 261 12.42 -8.55 -1.68
C LEU A 261 12.04 -7.36 -0.80
N GLY A 262 13.02 -6.62 -0.29
CA GLY A 262 12.72 -5.42 0.47
C GLY A 262 13.91 -4.78 1.15
N ARG A 263 13.60 -3.65 1.80
CA ARG A 263 14.53 -2.85 2.60
C ARG A 263 13.77 -2.07 3.67
N SER A 264 14.38 -1.79 4.81
CA SER A 264 13.73 -1.01 5.86
C SER A 264 13.53 0.44 5.44
N LEU A 265 12.32 0.96 5.61
CA LEU A 265 12.02 2.40 5.46
C LEU A 265 12.18 3.05 6.84
N ASP A 266 13.39 3.41 7.18
CA ASP A 266 13.77 3.91 8.50
C ASP A 266 13.56 5.43 8.62
N VAL A 267 12.29 5.81 8.73
CA VAL A 267 11.85 7.21 8.85
C VAL A 267 12.20 7.86 10.18
N ASP A 268 12.57 7.06 11.18
CA ASP A 268 13.05 7.53 12.49
C ASP A 268 14.01 6.50 13.11
N ALA A 269 14.73 6.91 14.17
CA ALA A 269 15.74 6.10 14.83
C ALA A 269 15.18 4.82 15.49
N ASN A 270 13.87 4.73 15.70
CA ASN A 270 13.24 3.58 16.33
C ASN A 270 12.66 2.60 15.29
N THR A 271 12.90 2.83 14.02
CA THR A 271 12.43 1.95 12.95
C THR A 271 13.34 0.73 12.83
N ASN A 272 12.72 -0.44 12.81
CA ASN A 272 13.35 -1.68 12.35
C ASN A 272 12.31 -2.50 11.58
N GLY A 273 12.26 -2.30 10.26
CA GLY A 273 11.25 -2.88 9.39
C GLY A 273 11.18 -4.40 9.46
N GLN A 274 9.97 -4.95 9.55
CA GLN A 274 9.74 -6.38 9.61
C GLN A 274 8.98 -6.88 8.39
N VAL A 275 9.53 -7.88 7.73
CA VAL A 275 8.90 -8.63 6.63
C VAL A 275 9.21 -10.11 6.78
N VAL A 276 8.19 -10.95 6.66
CA VAL A 276 8.34 -12.38 6.48
C VAL A 276 7.65 -12.79 5.19
N ILE A 277 8.36 -13.49 4.32
CA ILE A 277 7.81 -14.12 3.12
C ILE A 277 7.93 -15.62 3.28
N ARG A 278 6.79 -16.30 3.30
CA ARG A 278 6.79 -17.74 3.50
C ARG A 278 5.81 -18.46 2.58
N ASP A 279 6.11 -19.73 2.32
CA ASP A 279 5.26 -20.64 1.54
C ASP A 279 4.83 -20.03 0.18
N SER A 280 5.72 -19.25 -0.41
CA SER A 280 5.46 -18.43 -1.60
C SER A 280 6.35 -18.83 -2.77
N ALA A 281 5.99 -18.38 -3.98
CA ALA A 281 6.78 -18.61 -5.18
C ALA A 281 7.50 -17.32 -5.58
N ILE A 282 8.82 -17.41 -5.84
CA ILE A 282 9.65 -16.27 -6.20
C ILE A 282 10.40 -16.63 -7.50
N ASN A 283 10.22 -15.83 -8.56
CA ASN A 283 10.81 -16.11 -9.85
C ASN A 283 12.27 -15.64 -9.94
N GLU A 284 12.91 -15.93 -11.06
CA GLU A 284 14.33 -15.62 -11.37
C GLU A 284 14.66 -14.12 -11.37
N GLY A 285 13.68 -13.24 -11.43
CA GLY A 285 13.89 -11.78 -11.39
C GLY A 285 14.41 -11.27 -10.05
N PHE A 286 14.41 -12.09 -9.00
CA PHE A 286 14.87 -11.71 -7.66
C PHE A 286 16.29 -12.16 -7.38
N ASN A 287 17.06 -11.29 -6.71
CA ASN A 287 18.46 -11.51 -6.37
C ASN A 287 18.58 -12.43 -5.16
N THR A 288 19.04 -13.66 -5.38
CA THR A 288 19.22 -14.65 -4.31
C THR A 288 20.48 -14.43 -3.48
N ALA A 289 21.49 -13.76 -4.04
CA ALA A 289 22.72 -13.46 -3.29
C ALA A 289 22.52 -12.33 -2.27
N LYS A 290 21.68 -11.35 -2.62
CA LYS A 290 21.34 -10.22 -1.76
C LYS A 290 19.82 -9.94 -1.83
N PRO A 291 18.98 -10.77 -1.19
CA PRO A 291 17.52 -10.64 -1.29
C PRO A 291 16.99 -9.39 -0.58
N TRP A 292 17.71 -8.89 0.39
CA TRP A 292 17.37 -7.71 1.19
C TRP A 292 18.42 -6.63 1.03
N ALA A 293 17.98 -5.37 0.93
CA ALA A 293 18.86 -4.23 0.76
C ALA A 293 19.05 -3.42 2.06
N ASP A 294 20.01 -2.52 2.01
CA ASP A 294 20.28 -1.57 3.08
C ASP A 294 19.09 -0.62 3.27
N ALA A 295 18.96 -0.04 4.45
CA ALA A 295 17.83 0.84 4.79
C ALA A 295 17.78 2.08 3.90
N VAL A 296 16.56 2.57 3.62
CA VAL A 296 16.31 3.60 2.61
C VAL A 296 16.92 4.96 2.97
N ILE A 297 16.78 5.39 4.23
CA ILE A 297 17.14 6.75 4.66
C ILE A 297 18.52 6.79 5.31
N SER A 298 18.75 5.93 6.28
CA SER A 298 20.02 5.91 7.02
C SER A 298 21.15 5.21 6.28
N ASN A 299 20.84 4.46 5.22
CA ASN A 299 21.76 3.52 4.57
C ASN A 299 22.36 2.51 5.55
N ARG A 300 21.67 2.22 6.66
CA ARG A 300 22.09 1.21 7.60
C ARG A 300 22.20 -0.13 6.87
N PRO A 301 23.39 -0.75 6.91
CA PRO A 301 23.58 -2.01 6.22
C PRO A 301 22.58 -3.07 6.69
N PHE A 302 22.11 -3.86 5.75
CA PHE A 302 21.38 -5.08 6.08
C PHE A 302 22.35 -6.02 6.80
N ALA A 303 22.06 -6.32 8.05
CA ALA A 303 22.93 -7.13 8.92
C ALA A 303 22.12 -8.25 9.56
N GLY A 304 22.79 -9.34 9.88
CA GLY A 304 22.21 -10.51 10.54
C GLY A 304 21.63 -11.50 9.54
N ASN A 305 20.52 -12.08 9.89
CA ASN A 305 19.87 -13.17 9.20
C ASN A 305 19.51 -12.82 7.74
N THR A 306 20.01 -13.60 6.81
CA THR A 306 19.73 -13.45 5.37
C THR A 306 18.43 -14.10 4.93
N GLY A 307 17.72 -14.75 5.88
CA GLY A 307 16.51 -15.50 5.60
C GLY A 307 16.75 -16.98 5.29
N SER A 308 17.99 -17.44 5.31
CA SER A 308 18.28 -18.88 5.22
C SER A 308 17.85 -19.62 6.48
N VAL A 309 17.66 -20.94 6.35
CA VAL A 309 17.33 -21.77 7.52
C VAL A 309 18.50 -21.78 8.51
N ASP A 310 19.73 -21.85 7.99
CA ASP A 310 20.93 -21.87 8.80
C ASP A 310 21.07 -20.59 9.63
N ASP A 311 20.85 -19.44 9.01
CA ASP A 311 20.84 -18.16 9.72
C ASP A 311 19.77 -18.09 10.82
N ASN A 312 18.62 -18.73 10.60
CA ASN A 312 17.55 -18.76 11.60
C ASN A 312 17.88 -19.65 12.81
N ASP A 313 18.70 -20.66 12.63
CA ASP A 313 19.13 -21.54 13.73
C ASP A 313 20.21 -20.86 14.61
N GLU A 314 21.05 -20.01 14.03
CA GLU A 314 22.14 -19.33 14.72
C GLU A 314 21.70 -18.03 15.41
N ILE A 315 20.73 -17.31 14.84
CA ILE A 315 20.31 -16.01 15.34
C ILE A 315 18.91 -16.13 15.98
N GLN A 316 18.87 -16.06 17.29
CA GLN A 316 17.60 -15.98 18.00
C GLN A 316 16.85 -14.71 17.60
N ARG A 317 15.60 -14.91 17.14
CA ARG A 317 14.72 -13.80 16.79
C ARG A 317 14.43 -12.93 18.00
N ASN A 318 14.99 -11.75 18.01
CA ASN A 318 14.59 -10.71 18.95
C ASN A 318 13.88 -9.59 18.19
N LEU A 319 12.56 -9.60 18.24
CA LEU A 319 11.73 -8.57 17.58
C LEU A 319 11.94 -7.18 18.17
N ASN A 320 12.56 -7.07 19.32
CA ASN A 320 12.87 -5.81 19.99
C ASN A 320 14.30 -5.33 19.70
N ASP A 321 15.11 -6.14 19.03
CA ASP A 321 16.50 -5.77 18.74
C ASP A 321 16.57 -4.91 17.49
N THR A 322 16.89 -3.64 17.66
CA THR A 322 17.04 -2.69 16.56
C THR A 322 18.33 -2.88 15.76
N ASN A 323 19.26 -3.69 16.21
CA ASN A 323 20.51 -3.95 15.54
C ASN A 323 20.43 -5.12 14.56
N TYR A 324 19.51 -6.05 14.80
CA TYR A 324 19.33 -7.21 13.95
C TYR A 324 18.20 -7.00 12.94
N ASN A 325 18.35 -7.67 11.83
CA ASN A 325 17.38 -7.72 10.78
C ASN A 325 16.12 -8.48 11.19
N ARG A 326 14.94 -7.94 10.83
CA ARG A 326 13.65 -8.60 11.02
C ARG A 326 12.98 -8.95 9.67
N MET A 327 13.78 -9.21 8.65
CA MET A 327 13.30 -9.55 7.32
C MET A 327 13.87 -10.89 6.91
N TRP A 328 13.02 -11.86 6.55
CA TRP A 328 13.44 -13.16 6.09
C TRP A 328 12.44 -13.95 5.27
N GLU A 329 12.97 -14.95 4.62
CA GLU A 329 12.26 -15.96 3.88
C GLU A 329 12.09 -17.25 4.68
N TYR A 330 11.01 -17.99 4.36
CA TYR A 330 10.75 -19.30 4.96
C TYR A 330 9.98 -20.17 3.98
N ASN A 331 10.48 -21.38 3.71
CA ASN A 331 9.81 -22.40 2.90
C ASN A 331 9.26 -21.88 1.55
N ASN A 332 9.99 -20.98 0.90
CA ASN A 332 9.65 -20.49 -0.42
C ASN A 332 10.16 -21.42 -1.52
N ARG A 333 9.61 -21.29 -2.73
CA ARG A 333 9.96 -22.05 -3.91
C ARG A 333 10.25 -21.14 -5.10
N GLY A 334 10.92 -21.67 -6.10
CA GLY A 334 11.28 -20.96 -7.32
C GLY A 334 12.73 -20.50 -7.32
N VAL A 335 13.23 -20.14 -8.51
CA VAL A 335 14.63 -19.83 -8.74
C VAL A 335 15.11 -18.58 -7.99
N GLY A 336 14.23 -17.64 -7.74
CA GLY A 336 14.53 -16.42 -6.99
C GLY A 336 14.45 -16.58 -5.47
N SER A 337 14.09 -17.77 -4.97
CA SER A 337 14.06 -18.05 -3.54
C SER A 337 15.43 -18.48 -3.04
N LYS A 338 15.86 -17.89 -1.92
CA LYS A 338 17.10 -18.30 -1.26
C LYS A 338 16.90 -19.45 -0.28
N VAL A 339 15.73 -19.55 0.34
CA VAL A 339 15.42 -20.56 1.34
C VAL A 339 14.78 -21.76 0.71
N VAL A 340 15.43 -22.89 0.84
CA VAL A 340 15.02 -24.11 0.16
C VAL A 340 14.80 -25.30 1.08
N ALA A 341 15.30 -25.25 2.30
CA ALA A 341 15.24 -26.40 3.19
C ALA A 341 14.07 -26.36 4.16
N GLU A 342 13.61 -27.52 4.56
CA GLU A 342 12.61 -27.68 5.59
C GLU A 342 13.06 -26.99 6.88
N ALA A 343 12.33 -25.99 7.31
CA ALA A 343 12.55 -25.44 8.62
C ALA A 343 12.21 -26.51 9.65
N LYS A 344 13.14 -26.80 10.51
CA LYS A 344 12.85 -27.59 11.70
C LYS A 344 11.74 -26.87 12.47
N LYS A 345 10.70 -27.60 12.77
CA LYS A 345 9.53 -27.12 13.53
C LYS A 345 9.92 -26.65 14.91
#